data_aba668c38b77520e516bd26922bdd472
#
_entry.id   aba668c38b77520e516bd26922bdd472
#
_cell.length_a   1.000
_cell.length_b   1.000
_cell.length_c   1.000
_cell.angle_alpha   90.00
_cell.angle_beta   90.00
_cell.angle_gamma   90.00
#
_symmetry.space_group_name_H-M   'P 1'
#
loop_
_entity.id
_entity.type
_entity.pdbx_description
1 polymer ?
#
loop_
_entity_poly.entity_id
_entity_poly.type
_entity_poly.pdbx_seq_one_letter_code
_entity_poly.pdbx_strand_id
1 'polypeptide(L)'
;MQLLLSIIFCFLFVLAQAQQNAFPSEISIGKVATIIKVEGYPDFLAADENGVWVTNDGRVEKFIFGNEKPVMSVSMPTPCGAMAVGFGSLWVASCAKKSLYRIDLLSGKITAIIETGIADSEGELSVTVGAGSVWLLTNANGELSRIDPHQNKVIQKIKVLPNSFAAAFGFNAVWITNTSSASIQKIDPQEEKVIATIAVGKTPRFLTVGAGAVWTLNQEDGTVSKIDPVNNKVVSTIAVEAVGSGGDIATSDTKVYVRAKSPLLSVIDASTNKVSVRYRPSSGSGAVRVENGKVWITAHDINTIWILNE
;
A
#
# COMPACT_ATOMS: atom_id res chain seq x y z
N MET A 1 -49.70 31.67 13.35
CA MET A 1 -49.03 31.61 12.03
C MET A 1 -47.50 31.49 12.10
N GLN A 2 -46.85 31.87 13.20
CA GLN A 2 -45.37 31.73 13.35
C GLN A 2 -44.86 30.32 13.73
N LEU A 3 -45.68 29.48 14.36
CA LEU A 3 -45.28 28.12 14.78
C LEU A 3 -45.24 27.11 13.62
N LEU A 4 -46.04 27.29 12.55
CA LEU A 4 -46.02 26.40 11.40
C LEU A 4 -44.81 26.59 10.46
N LEU A 5 -44.24 27.80 10.40
CA LEU A 5 -43.06 28.09 9.58
C LEU A 5 -41.77 27.45 10.14
N SER A 6 -41.64 27.37 11.48
CA SER A 6 -40.45 26.78 12.13
C SER A 6 -40.36 25.28 11.95
N ILE A 7 -41.49 24.57 11.88
CA ILE A 7 -41.51 23.11 11.69
C ILE A 7 -41.16 22.72 10.24
N ILE A 8 -41.57 23.53 9.27
CA ILE A 8 -41.24 23.26 7.83
C ILE A 8 -39.73 23.50 7.56
N PHE A 9 -39.12 24.49 8.24
CA PHE A 9 -37.68 24.74 8.07
C PHE A 9 -36.80 23.65 8.70
N CYS A 10 -37.18 23.04 9.82
CA CYS A 10 -36.51 21.91 10.42
C CYS A 10 -36.62 20.65 9.56
N PHE A 11 -37.76 20.38 8.91
CA PHE A 11 -37.96 19.20 8.06
C PHE A 11 -37.15 19.30 6.75
N LEU A 12 -36.99 20.49 6.19
CA LEU A 12 -36.15 20.68 4.99
C LEU A 12 -34.65 20.54 5.28
N PHE A 13 -34.20 20.90 6.49
CA PHE A 13 -32.79 20.71 6.91
C PHE A 13 -32.44 19.23 7.16
N VAL A 14 -33.38 18.44 7.70
CA VAL A 14 -33.18 16.99 7.92
C VAL A 14 -33.19 16.22 6.60
N LEU A 15 -33.98 16.64 5.61
CA LEU A 15 -33.98 16.02 4.28
C LEU A 15 -32.73 16.35 3.45
N ALA A 16 -32.10 17.49 3.69
CA ALA A 16 -30.85 17.87 3.02
C ALA A 16 -29.62 17.10 3.56
N GLN A 17 -29.67 16.59 4.78
CA GLN A 17 -28.59 15.75 5.35
C GLN A 17 -28.69 14.28 4.96
N ALA A 18 -29.84 13.79 4.48
CA ALA A 18 -30.05 12.39 4.09
C ALA A 18 -29.53 12.05 2.69
N GLN A 19 -28.97 12.99 1.95
CA GLN A 19 -28.42 12.79 0.61
C GLN A 19 -26.90 12.65 0.58
N GLN A 20 -26.27 12.33 1.74
CA GLN A 20 -24.84 12.09 1.82
C GLN A 20 -24.48 10.63 1.59
N ASN A 21 -23.86 10.40 0.44
CA ASN A 21 -22.93 9.29 0.15
C ASN A 21 -23.54 7.89 0.03
N ALA A 22 -24.43 7.68 -0.93
CA ALA A 22 -24.63 6.33 -1.45
C ALA A 22 -23.35 5.95 -2.25
N PHE A 23 -22.64 4.90 -1.82
CA PHE A 23 -21.55 4.31 -2.59
C PHE A 23 -22.07 3.82 -3.95
N PRO A 24 -21.23 3.78 -4.98
CA PRO A 24 -21.59 3.18 -6.25
C PRO A 24 -21.91 1.69 -6.06
N SER A 25 -22.79 1.16 -6.92
CA SER A 25 -23.12 -0.27 -6.92
C SER A 25 -21.86 -1.10 -7.17
N GLU A 26 -21.74 -2.23 -6.48
CA GLU A 26 -20.59 -3.11 -6.60
C GLU A 26 -20.63 -3.93 -7.90
N ILE A 27 -19.51 -3.99 -8.60
CA ILE A 27 -19.30 -4.76 -9.82
C ILE A 27 -18.68 -6.10 -9.46
N SER A 28 -19.14 -7.19 -10.06
CA SER A 28 -18.47 -8.49 -9.93
C SER A 28 -17.13 -8.45 -10.67
N ILE A 29 -16.02 -8.57 -9.94
CA ILE A 29 -14.66 -8.51 -10.52
C ILE A 29 -14.43 -9.61 -11.56
N GLY A 30 -14.98 -10.81 -11.35
CA GLY A 30 -14.84 -11.94 -12.27
C GLY A 30 -15.49 -11.73 -13.65
N LYS A 31 -16.33 -10.67 -13.82
CA LYS A 31 -16.89 -10.31 -15.13
C LYS A 31 -16.00 -9.39 -15.96
N VAL A 32 -15.00 -8.75 -15.34
CA VAL A 32 -14.19 -7.68 -15.97
C VAL A 32 -12.69 -7.89 -15.84
N ALA A 33 -12.25 -8.79 -14.96
CA ALA A 33 -10.84 -9.08 -14.73
C ALA A 33 -10.39 -10.35 -15.47
N THR A 34 -9.11 -10.38 -15.87
CA THR A 34 -8.37 -11.62 -16.10
C THR A 34 -8.07 -12.24 -14.75
N ILE A 35 -8.22 -13.56 -14.63
CA ILE A 35 -8.04 -14.33 -13.39
C ILE A 35 -6.89 -15.30 -13.54
N ILE A 36 -5.91 -15.25 -12.65
CA ILE A 36 -4.81 -16.20 -12.56
C ILE A 36 -4.95 -16.94 -11.22
N LYS A 37 -4.93 -18.27 -11.26
CA LYS A 37 -4.81 -19.11 -10.06
C LYS A 37 -3.34 -19.39 -9.79
N VAL A 38 -2.92 -19.11 -8.55
CA VAL A 38 -1.53 -19.21 -8.10
C VAL A 38 -1.46 -20.16 -6.93
N GLU A 39 -0.63 -21.21 -7.05
CA GLU A 39 -0.41 -22.12 -5.93
C GLU A 39 0.38 -21.47 -4.81
N GLY A 40 -0.02 -21.69 -3.56
CA GLY A 40 0.64 -21.18 -2.37
C GLY A 40 -0.11 -19.99 -1.73
N TYR A 41 0.60 -18.93 -1.38
CA TYR A 41 0.09 -17.76 -0.65
C TYR A 41 0.50 -16.46 -1.35
N PRO A 42 -0.12 -16.12 -2.52
CA PRO A 42 0.23 -14.91 -3.27
C PRO A 42 -0.24 -13.68 -2.49
N ASP A 43 0.70 -12.86 -1.99
CA ASP A 43 0.36 -11.74 -1.10
C ASP A 43 0.86 -10.40 -1.65
N PHE A 44 2.00 -9.90 -1.20
CA PHE A 44 2.50 -8.59 -1.58
C PHE A 44 2.93 -8.52 -3.04
N LEU A 45 2.78 -7.32 -3.61
CA LEU A 45 3.12 -7.00 -5.00
C LEU A 45 4.18 -5.90 -5.07
N ALA A 46 5.11 -6.04 -6.02
CA ALA A 46 5.94 -4.95 -6.51
C ALA A 46 5.91 -4.95 -8.04
N ALA A 47 5.74 -3.78 -8.66
CA ALA A 47 5.68 -3.64 -10.10
C ALA A 47 7.06 -3.30 -10.68
N ASP A 48 7.36 -3.82 -11.85
CA ASP A 48 8.44 -3.36 -12.73
C ASP A 48 7.87 -3.08 -14.14
N GLU A 49 8.70 -2.62 -15.06
CA GLU A 49 8.27 -2.20 -16.41
C GLU A 49 7.55 -3.31 -17.21
N ASN A 50 7.66 -4.59 -16.81
CA ASN A 50 7.16 -5.73 -17.56
C ASN A 50 6.10 -6.55 -16.83
N GLY A 51 5.74 -6.19 -15.61
CA GLY A 51 4.75 -6.93 -14.84
C GLY A 51 4.89 -6.74 -13.34
N VAL A 52 4.53 -7.76 -12.57
CA VAL A 52 4.56 -7.72 -11.11
C VAL A 52 5.32 -8.90 -10.53
N TRP A 53 6.02 -8.62 -9.45
CA TRP A 53 6.57 -9.60 -8.54
C TRP A 53 5.59 -9.83 -7.40
N VAL A 54 5.42 -11.07 -7.00
CA VAL A 54 4.48 -11.52 -5.98
C VAL A 54 5.23 -12.29 -4.91
N THR A 55 5.06 -11.96 -3.64
CA THR A 55 5.51 -12.84 -2.54
C THR A 55 4.63 -14.07 -2.48
N ASN A 56 5.23 -15.22 -2.21
CA ASN A 56 4.54 -16.49 -2.07
C ASN A 56 5.25 -17.35 -1.02
N ASP A 57 4.71 -18.52 -0.69
CA ASP A 57 5.32 -19.46 0.25
C ASP A 57 6.73 -19.84 -0.19
N GLY A 58 7.75 -19.40 0.56
CA GLY A 58 9.15 -19.73 0.35
C GLY A 58 9.77 -19.23 -0.96
N ARG A 59 9.12 -18.31 -1.68
CA ARG A 59 9.59 -17.78 -2.96
C ARG A 59 8.97 -16.41 -3.29
N VAL A 60 9.56 -15.76 -4.30
CA VAL A 60 8.93 -14.65 -5.03
C VAL A 60 8.80 -15.03 -6.49
N GLU A 61 7.71 -14.64 -7.12
CA GLU A 61 7.37 -15.02 -8.49
C GLU A 61 7.05 -13.78 -9.34
N LYS A 62 7.50 -13.79 -10.60
CA LYS A 62 7.18 -12.72 -11.56
C LYS A 62 6.09 -13.16 -12.51
N PHE A 63 5.02 -12.35 -12.58
CA PHE A 63 3.93 -12.49 -13.55
C PHE A 63 3.95 -11.34 -14.54
N ILE A 64 3.65 -11.64 -15.80
CA ILE A 64 3.44 -10.64 -16.85
C ILE A 64 2.02 -10.80 -17.42
N PHE A 65 1.46 -9.71 -17.91
CA PHE A 65 0.13 -9.77 -18.52
C PHE A 65 0.09 -10.71 -19.72
N GLY A 66 -0.96 -11.51 -19.81
CA GLY A 66 -1.15 -12.49 -20.86
C GLY A 66 -0.58 -13.89 -20.55
N ASN A 67 0.15 -14.07 -19.45
CA ASN A 67 0.64 -15.38 -19.01
C ASN A 67 -0.10 -15.83 -17.75
N GLU A 68 -0.58 -17.06 -17.76
CA GLU A 68 -1.24 -17.69 -16.60
C GLU A 68 -0.24 -18.25 -15.56
N LYS A 69 1.01 -18.41 -15.95
CA LYS A 69 2.09 -18.93 -15.10
C LYS A 69 3.15 -17.88 -14.87
N PRO A 70 3.87 -17.94 -13.74
CA PRO A 70 4.99 -17.03 -13.52
C PRO A 70 6.07 -17.27 -14.58
N VAL A 71 6.65 -16.19 -15.08
CA VAL A 71 7.79 -16.25 -16.01
C VAL A 71 9.11 -16.43 -15.28
N MET A 72 9.12 -16.17 -13.97
CA MET A 72 10.29 -16.35 -13.11
C MET A 72 9.84 -16.74 -11.71
N SER A 73 10.59 -17.62 -11.06
CA SER A 73 10.38 -17.99 -9.66
C SER A 73 11.72 -18.08 -8.94
N VAL A 74 11.84 -17.40 -7.80
CA VAL A 74 13.07 -17.29 -7.03
C VAL A 74 12.82 -17.80 -5.61
N SER A 75 13.42 -18.91 -5.25
CA SER A 75 13.31 -19.46 -3.89
C SER A 75 14.06 -18.57 -2.90
N MET A 76 13.40 -18.22 -1.81
CA MET A 76 13.98 -17.50 -0.69
C MET A 76 13.20 -17.81 0.61
N PRO A 77 13.86 -17.77 1.77
CA PRO A 77 13.19 -18.07 3.04
C PRO A 77 12.23 -16.94 3.42
N THR A 78 10.99 -17.31 3.73
CA THR A 78 9.96 -16.42 4.32
C THR A 78 9.97 -14.99 3.79
N PRO A 79 9.68 -14.78 2.48
CA PRO A 79 9.49 -13.42 1.98
C PRO A 79 8.31 -12.77 2.72
N CYS A 80 8.47 -11.52 3.14
CA CYS A 80 7.46 -10.83 3.92
C CYS A 80 7.44 -9.34 3.67
N GLY A 81 6.25 -8.75 3.81
CA GLY A 81 6.03 -7.33 3.70
C GLY A 81 6.12 -6.77 2.29
N ALA A 82 5.96 -5.46 2.19
CA ALA A 82 6.00 -4.77 0.93
C ALA A 82 7.40 -4.79 0.33
N MET A 83 7.47 -5.20 -0.93
CA MET A 83 8.67 -5.21 -1.76
C MET A 83 8.84 -3.91 -2.52
N ALA A 84 10.05 -3.63 -2.99
CA ALA A 84 10.32 -2.51 -3.87
C ALA A 84 11.22 -2.89 -5.05
N VAL A 85 10.99 -2.24 -6.19
CA VAL A 85 11.85 -2.34 -7.39
C VAL A 85 12.69 -1.07 -7.50
N GLY A 86 13.97 -1.23 -7.75
CA GLY A 86 14.90 -0.13 -8.01
C GLY A 86 16.34 -0.60 -8.16
N PHE A 87 17.17 0.20 -8.79
CA PHE A 87 18.58 -0.12 -9.06
C PHE A 87 18.76 -1.46 -9.80
N GLY A 88 17.87 -1.76 -10.77
CA GLY A 88 17.88 -3.00 -11.54
C GLY A 88 17.55 -4.25 -10.72
N SER A 89 16.97 -4.10 -9.55
CA SER A 89 16.75 -5.17 -8.59
C SER A 89 15.39 -5.10 -7.92
N LEU A 90 14.89 -6.27 -7.54
CA LEU A 90 13.81 -6.41 -6.56
C LEU A 90 14.44 -6.53 -5.17
N TRP A 91 13.89 -5.78 -4.21
CA TRP A 91 14.29 -5.77 -2.83
C TRP A 91 13.19 -6.37 -1.96
N VAL A 92 13.51 -7.47 -1.28
CA VAL A 92 12.54 -8.28 -0.52
C VAL A 92 13.10 -8.58 0.87
N ALA A 93 12.33 -8.29 1.92
CA ALA A 93 12.69 -8.70 3.26
C ALA A 93 12.39 -10.18 3.51
N SER A 94 13.24 -10.82 4.31
CA SER A 94 12.98 -12.13 4.89
C SER A 94 12.81 -11.98 6.40
N CYS A 95 11.59 -12.19 6.90
CA CYS A 95 11.30 -12.06 8.32
C CYS A 95 12.07 -13.04 9.17
N ALA A 96 12.12 -14.31 8.79
CA ALA A 96 12.84 -15.34 9.56
C ALA A 96 14.36 -15.15 9.58
N LYS A 97 14.94 -14.56 8.53
CA LYS A 97 16.40 -14.38 8.42
C LYS A 97 16.88 -13.00 8.86
N LYS A 98 15.97 -12.08 9.18
CA LYS A 98 16.31 -10.69 9.56
C LYS A 98 17.19 -9.98 8.52
N SER A 99 16.94 -10.25 7.25
CA SER A 99 17.79 -9.85 6.12
C SER A 99 16.95 -9.28 4.99
N LEU A 100 17.56 -8.38 4.22
CA LEU A 100 17.04 -7.87 2.97
C LEU A 100 17.74 -8.58 1.82
N TYR A 101 16.95 -9.18 0.92
CA TYR A 101 17.41 -9.87 -0.27
C TYR A 101 17.36 -8.91 -1.46
N ARG A 102 18.42 -8.93 -2.26
CA ARG A 102 18.51 -8.24 -3.54
C ARG A 102 18.47 -9.26 -4.65
N ILE A 103 17.48 -9.17 -5.54
CA ILE A 103 17.26 -10.09 -6.66
C ILE A 103 17.38 -9.28 -7.95
N ASP A 104 18.24 -9.70 -8.86
CA ASP A 104 18.39 -9.08 -10.17
C ASP A 104 17.13 -9.31 -11.02
N LEU A 105 16.57 -8.24 -11.59
CA LEU A 105 15.29 -8.29 -12.30
C LEU A 105 15.33 -9.08 -13.61
N LEU A 106 16.50 -9.18 -14.24
CA LEU A 106 16.65 -9.84 -15.53
C LEU A 106 16.92 -11.35 -15.39
N SER A 107 17.80 -11.71 -14.46
CA SER A 107 18.24 -13.09 -14.29
C SER A 107 17.53 -13.86 -13.19
N GLY A 108 16.81 -13.17 -12.28
CA GLY A 108 16.23 -13.76 -11.07
C GLY A 108 17.26 -14.24 -10.04
N LYS A 109 18.53 -13.90 -10.20
CA LYS A 109 19.56 -14.30 -9.24
C LYS A 109 19.55 -13.43 -7.99
N ILE A 110 19.70 -14.05 -6.83
CA ILE A 110 20.00 -13.35 -5.59
C ILE A 110 21.43 -12.85 -5.67
N THR A 111 21.61 -11.53 -5.72
CA THR A 111 22.91 -10.88 -5.90
C THR A 111 23.50 -10.36 -4.58
N ALA A 112 22.66 -10.17 -3.56
CA ALA A 112 23.11 -9.84 -2.22
C ALA A 112 22.08 -10.28 -1.16
N ILE A 113 22.59 -10.59 0.03
CA ILE A 113 21.80 -10.79 1.24
C ILE A 113 22.40 -9.84 2.29
N ILE A 114 21.62 -8.88 2.74
CA ILE A 114 22.05 -7.83 3.65
C ILE A 114 21.46 -8.12 5.03
N GLU A 115 22.32 -8.44 5.98
CA GLU A 115 21.91 -8.63 7.37
C GLU A 115 21.54 -7.27 7.98
N THR A 116 20.27 -7.06 8.23
CA THR A 116 19.76 -5.82 8.81
C THR A 116 19.57 -5.92 10.31
N GLY A 117 19.47 -7.14 10.83
CA GLY A 117 19.15 -7.39 12.24
C GLY A 117 17.72 -7.00 12.62
N ILE A 118 16.95 -6.53 11.66
CA ILE A 118 15.58 -6.07 11.83
C ILE A 118 14.65 -7.18 11.35
N ALA A 119 13.83 -7.67 12.24
CA ALA A 119 12.68 -8.50 11.92
C ALA A 119 11.61 -8.29 12.97
N ASP A 120 10.40 -8.20 12.54
CA ASP A 120 9.23 -8.32 13.40
C ASP A 120 8.49 -9.59 13.00
N SER A 121 8.31 -10.51 13.95
CA SER A 121 7.61 -11.78 13.70
C SER A 121 6.10 -11.58 13.52
N GLU A 122 5.58 -10.46 14.00
CA GLU A 122 4.14 -10.12 13.92
C GLU A 122 3.85 -9.02 12.90
N GLY A 123 4.88 -8.29 12.48
CA GLY A 123 4.78 -7.16 11.57
C GLY A 123 5.24 -7.51 10.16
N GLU A 124 4.87 -6.65 9.27
CA GLU A 124 5.26 -6.68 7.89
C GLU A 124 6.41 -5.70 7.69
N LEU A 125 7.56 -6.21 7.30
CA LEU A 125 8.68 -5.36 6.93
C LEU A 125 8.37 -4.64 5.63
N SER A 126 8.46 -3.31 5.61
CA SER A 126 8.15 -2.50 4.43
C SER A 126 9.42 -1.96 3.80
N VAL A 127 9.56 -2.19 2.50
CA VAL A 127 10.70 -1.73 1.69
C VAL A 127 10.22 -0.67 0.72
N THR A 128 10.96 0.43 0.59
CA THR A 128 10.77 1.42 -0.47
C THR A 128 12.10 1.90 -1.03
N VAL A 129 12.07 2.48 -2.23
CA VAL A 129 13.29 2.95 -2.93
C VAL A 129 13.13 4.41 -3.29
N GLY A 130 14.17 5.19 -3.05
CA GLY A 130 14.21 6.60 -3.42
C GLY A 130 15.42 7.35 -2.84
N ALA A 131 15.66 8.54 -3.31
CA ALA A 131 16.80 9.38 -2.90
C ALA A 131 18.16 8.64 -2.96
N GLY A 132 18.36 7.81 -3.99
CA GLY A 132 19.62 7.05 -4.17
C GLY A 132 19.81 5.89 -3.18
N SER A 133 18.78 5.49 -2.45
CA SER A 133 18.86 4.48 -1.38
C SER A 133 17.68 3.53 -1.38
N VAL A 134 17.85 2.41 -0.69
CA VAL A 134 16.77 1.50 -0.31
C VAL A 134 16.47 1.72 1.17
N TRP A 135 15.20 1.75 1.52
CA TRP A 135 14.73 2.03 2.87
C TRP A 135 13.95 0.84 3.39
N LEU A 136 14.31 0.33 4.54
CA LEU A 136 13.66 -0.80 5.21
C LEU A 136 13.10 -0.36 6.55
N LEU A 137 11.80 -0.53 6.73
CA LEU A 137 11.06 -0.22 7.94
C LEU A 137 10.61 -1.48 8.66
N THR A 138 10.68 -1.47 9.99
CA THR A 138 9.99 -2.43 10.87
C THR A 138 9.12 -1.69 11.88
N ASN A 139 7.97 -2.26 12.23
CA ASN A 139 7.02 -1.61 13.13
C ASN A 139 7.45 -1.68 14.61
N ALA A 140 8.10 -2.76 15.06
CA ALA A 140 8.38 -2.99 16.48
C ALA A 140 9.45 -2.07 17.04
N ASN A 141 10.54 -1.89 16.31
CA ASN A 141 11.73 -1.18 16.83
C ASN A 141 11.67 0.33 16.68
N GLY A 142 10.77 0.85 15.85
CA GLY A 142 10.75 2.28 15.50
C GLY A 142 12.06 2.71 14.84
N GLU A 143 12.50 1.96 13.86
CA GLU A 143 13.74 2.18 13.13
C GLU A 143 13.52 2.07 11.63
N LEU A 144 14.01 3.05 10.89
CA LEU A 144 14.12 3.06 9.44
C LEU A 144 15.58 2.90 9.06
N SER A 145 15.93 1.79 8.42
CA SER A 145 17.29 1.55 7.91
C SER A 145 17.43 2.10 6.50
N ARG A 146 18.49 2.89 6.27
CA ARG A 146 18.94 3.33 4.96
C ARG A 146 20.01 2.39 4.45
N ILE A 147 19.83 1.84 3.26
CA ILE A 147 20.72 0.88 2.63
C ILE A 147 21.32 1.50 1.35
N ASP A 148 22.63 1.45 1.23
CA ASP A 148 23.34 1.81 0.00
C ASP A 148 23.25 0.65 -1.00
N PRO A 149 22.58 0.85 -2.17
CA PRO A 149 22.40 -0.20 -3.16
C PRO A 149 23.69 -0.55 -3.93
N HIS A 150 24.74 0.27 -3.88
CA HIS A 150 26.03 -0.01 -4.51
C HIS A 150 26.93 -0.85 -3.61
N GLN A 151 26.91 -0.55 -2.31
CA GLN A 151 27.69 -1.29 -1.32
C GLN A 151 26.97 -2.49 -0.73
N ASN A 152 25.63 -2.59 -0.91
CA ASN A 152 24.77 -3.58 -0.28
C ASN A 152 24.92 -3.60 1.26
N LYS A 153 24.87 -2.42 1.88
CA LYS A 153 25.08 -2.24 3.32
C LYS A 153 24.10 -1.23 3.91
N VAL A 154 23.70 -1.49 5.16
CA VAL A 154 23.05 -0.46 5.99
C VAL A 154 24.06 0.64 6.28
N ILE A 155 23.78 1.86 5.88
CA ILE A 155 24.66 3.03 6.07
C ILE A 155 24.16 3.98 7.14
N GLN A 156 22.86 3.94 7.46
CA GLN A 156 22.24 4.77 8.48
C GLN A 156 21.00 4.10 9.07
N LYS A 157 20.70 4.43 10.33
CA LYS A 157 19.49 4.03 11.04
C LYS A 157 18.84 5.28 11.62
N ILE A 158 17.62 5.54 11.19
CA ILE A 158 16.86 6.72 11.58
C ILE A 158 15.78 6.28 12.60
N LYS A 159 15.75 6.96 13.74
CA LYS A 159 14.72 6.72 14.75
C LYS A 159 13.38 7.27 14.27
N VAL A 160 12.37 6.39 14.25
CA VAL A 160 10.98 6.70 13.97
C VAL A 160 10.10 6.23 15.14
N LEU A 161 8.80 6.50 15.10
CA LEU A 161 7.91 6.02 16.15
C LEU A 161 7.83 4.49 16.16
N PRO A 162 7.82 3.84 17.33
CA PRO A 162 7.51 2.41 17.45
C PRO A 162 6.13 2.09 16.85
N ASN A 163 5.93 0.87 16.37
CA ASN A 163 4.71 0.46 15.65
C ASN A 163 4.45 1.23 14.34
N SER A 164 5.52 1.72 13.71
CA SER A 164 5.49 2.15 12.32
C SER A 164 5.31 0.94 11.41
N PHE A 165 4.46 1.06 10.36
CA PHE A 165 3.99 -0.12 9.63
C PHE A 165 4.38 -0.14 8.16
N ALA A 166 4.13 0.89 7.40
CA ALA A 166 4.44 0.96 5.97
C ALA A 166 5.25 2.19 5.63
N ALA A 167 6.10 2.07 4.59
CA ALA A 167 6.92 3.13 4.06
C ALA A 167 6.71 3.29 2.55
N ALA A 168 6.67 4.53 2.07
CA ALA A 168 6.70 4.85 0.65
C ALA A 168 7.57 6.08 0.40
N PHE A 169 8.19 6.15 -0.79
CA PHE A 169 8.98 7.31 -1.20
C PHE A 169 8.25 8.12 -2.27
N GLY A 170 8.27 9.42 -2.13
CA GLY A 170 7.82 10.37 -3.13
C GLY A 170 7.84 11.80 -2.61
N PHE A 171 7.73 12.78 -3.49
CA PHE A 171 7.87 14.20 -3.16
C PHE A 171 9.15 14.48 -2.36
N ASN A 172 10.25 13.82 -2.76
CA ASN A 172 11.59 13.92 -2.14
C ASN A 172 11.62 13.57 -0.64
N ALA A 173 10.70 12.74 -0.15
CA ALA A 173 10.66 12.31 1.24
C ALA A 173 10.31 10.83 1.36
N VAL A 174 10.72 10.20 2.47
CA VAL A 174 10.17 8.91 2.91
C VAL A 174 9.00 9.18 3.84
N TRP A 175 7.88 8.56 3.56
CA TRP A 175 6.65 8.66 4.34
C TRP A 175 6.39 7.36 5.06
N ILE A 176 6.05 7.42 6.35
CA ILE A 176 5.88 6.24 7.20
C ILE A 176 4.57 6.35 7.97
N THR A 177 3.75 5.31 7.94
CA THR A 177 2.56 5.20 8.78
C THR A 177 2.93 4.74 10.19
N ASN A 178 2.21 5.25 11.20
CA ASN A 178 2.29 4.77 12.56
C ASN A 178 0.90 4.42 13.09
N THR A 179 0.66 3.14 13.31
CA THR A 179 -0.65 2.60 13.68
C THR A 179 -1.10 3.03 15.07
N SER A 180 -0.17 3.07 16.03
CA SER A 180 -0.49 3.37 17.44
C SER A 180 -0.79 4.83 17.69
N SER A 181 -0.16 5.75 16.96
CA SER A 181 -0.35 7.20 17.13
C SER A 181 -1.29 7.82 16.12
N ALA A 182 -1.93 7.00 15.24
CA ALA A 182 -2.80 7.48 14.17
C ALA A 182 -2.15 8.63 13.38
N SER A 183 -0.92 8.41 12.91
CA SER A 183 -0.13 9.46 12.27
C SER A 183 0.71 8.94 11.10
N ILE A 184 1.19 9.89 10.30
CA ILE A 184 2.24 9.69 9.31
C ILE A 184 3.44 10.54 9.69
N GLN A 185 4.63 9.97 9.62
CA GLN A 185 5.90 10.70 9.70
C GLN A 185 6.47 10.95 8.32
N LYS A 186 6.96 12.16 8.08
CA LYS A 186 7.73 12.56 6.90
C LYS A 186 9.19 12.64 7.27
N ILE A 187 10.03 11.91 6.55
CA ILE A 187 11.48 11.85 6.77
C ILE A 187 12.17 12.53 5.59
N ASP A 188 13.06 13.47 5.90
CA ASP A 188 13.96 14.07 4.92
C ASP A 188 15.15 13.13 4.70
N PRO A 189 15.37 12.63 3.47
CA PRO A 189 16.47 11.71 3.19
C PRO A 189 17.85 12.38 3.16
N GLN A 190 17.93 13.70 3.06
CA GLN A 190 19.20 14.45 3.09
C GLN A 190 19.61 14.76 4.53
N GLU A 191 18.66 15.20 5.35
CA GLU A 191 18.88 15.50 6.76
C GLU A 191 18.81 14.26 7.66
N GLU A 192 18.35 13.12 7.11
CA GLU A 192 18.24 11.81 7.77
C GLU A 192 17.44 11.88 9.08
N LYS A 193 16.36 12.66 9.09
CA LYS A 193 15.52 12.88 10.26
C LYS A 193 14.05 13.04 9.92
N VAL A 194 13.20 12.82 10.93
CA VAL A 194 11.77 13.15 10.87
C VAL A 194 11.61 14.67 10.87
N ILE A 195 10.95 15.21 9.85
CA ILE A 195 10.70 16.65 9.68
C ILE A 195 9.25 17.05 9.88
N ALA A 196 8.31 16.08 9.88
CA ALA A 196 6.90 16.32 10.21
C ALA A 196 6.24 15.04 10.73
N THR A 197 5.24 15.23 11.61
CA THR A 197 4.31 14.20 12.05
C THR A 197 2.89 14.75 11.85
N ILE A 198 2.07 14.01 11.08
CA ILE A 198 0.78 14.45 10.59
C ILE A 198 -0.28 13.49 11.13
N ALA A 199 -1.25 14.01 11.88
CA ALA A 199 -2.37 13.21 12.35
C ALA A 199 -3.28 12.81 11.17
N VAL A 200 -3.72 11.55 11.15
CA VAL A 200 -4.61 10.96 10.15
C VAL A 200 -5.73 10.17 10.85
N GLY A 201 -6.50 9.38 10.13
CA GLY A 201 -7.47 8.48 10.73
C GLY A 201 -6.82 7.33 11.51
N LYS A 202 -7.62 6.55 12.23
CA LYS A 202 -7.15 5.52 13.15
C LYS A 202 -6.61 4.29 12.42
N THR A 203 -5.55 3.71 13.01
CA THR A 203 -4.87 2.52 12.50
C THR A 203 -4.44 2.67 11.04
N PRO A 204 -3.64 3.70 10.68
CA PRO A 204 -3.11 3.86 9.34
C PRO A 204 -2.04 2.79 9.10
N ARG A 205 -2.36 1.78 8.30
CA ARG A 205 -1.42 0.69 7.99
C ARG A 205 -0.71 0.88 6.67
N PHE A 206 -1.45 1.09 5.61
CA PHE A 206 -0.88 1.16 4.27
C PHE A 206 -0.90 2.58 3.74
N LEU A 207 0.11 2.92 2.96
CA LEU A 207 0.19 4.21 2.29
C LEU A 207 0.75 4.06 0.87
N THR A 208 0.42 5.03 0.05
CA THR A 208 0.98 5.20 -1.30
C THR A 208 1.24 6.66 -1.59
N VAL A 209 2.13 6.92 -2.54
CA VAL A 209 2.47 8.26 -3.00
C VAL A 209 2.22 8.34 -4.50
N GLY A 210 1.37 9.26 -4.92
CA GLY A 210 1.00 9.44 -6.32
C GLY A 210 -0.29 10.25 -6.44
N ALA A 211 -0.78 10.45 -7.66
CA ALA A 211 -1.97 11.27 -7.92
C ALA A 211 -1.95 12.62 -7.19
N GLY A 212 -0.77 13.26 -7.13
CA GLY A 212 -0.56 14.58 -6.54
C GLY A 212 -0.57 14.65 -5.00
N ALA A 213 -0.58 13.53 -4.28
CA ALA A 213 -0.69 13.50 -2.81
C ALA A 213 -0.02 12.26 -2.19
N VAL A 214 0.03 12.23 -0.85
CA VAL A 214 0.25 11.02 -0.06
C VAL A 214 -1.11 10.53 0.43
N TRP A 215 -1.36 9.23 0.31
CA TRP A 215 -2.62 8.61 0.65
C TRP A 215 -2.42 7.50 1.67
N THR A 216 -3.23 7.45 2.72
CA THR A 216 -3.15 6.37 3.71
C THR A 216 -4.50 5.74 3.98
N LEU A 217 -4.50 4.41 4.07
CA LEU A 217 -5.65 3.60 4.46
C LEU A 217 -5.72 3.49 5.98
N ASN A 218 -6.76 4.08 6.57
CA ASN A 218 -7.04 4.09 8.00
C ASN A 218 -8.04 2.98 8.32
N GLN A 219 -7.54 1.82 8.73
CA GLN A 219 -8.33 0.58 8.75
C GLN A 219 -9.37 0.51 9.87
N GLU A 220 -9.18 1.18 11.00
CA GLU A 220 -10.19 1.21 12.06
C GLU A 220 -11.36 2.14 11.72
N ASP A 221 -11.08 3.26 11.06
CA ASP A 221 -12.10 4.22 10.63
C ASP A 221 -12.77 3.83 9.30
N GLY A 222 -12.19 2.92 8.53
CA GLY A 222 -12.66 2.58 7.18
C GLY A 222 -12.55 3.76 6.21
N THR A 223 -11.50 4.58 6.35
CA THR A 223 -11.30 5.81 5.57
C THR A 223 -9.94 5.84 4.87
N VAL A 224 -9.80 6.74 3.91
CA VAL A 224 -8.52 7.13 3.30
C VAL A 224 -8.27 8.61 3.58
N SER A 225 -7.10 8.94 4.13
CA SER A 225 -6.65 10.33 4.25
C SER A 225 -5.80 10.72 3.05
N LYS A 226 -6.11 11.87 2.44
CA LYS A 226 -5.31 12.55 1.41
C LYS A 226 -4.48 13.64 2.07
N ILE A 227 -3.16 13.57 1.93
CA ILE A 227 -2.21 14.48 2.56
C ILE A 227 -1.52 15.32 1.49
N ASP A 228 -1.53 16.64 1.67
CA ASP A 228 -0.71 17.57 0.90
C ASP A 228 0.77 17.43 1.32
N PRO A 229 1.66 16.99 0.41
CA PRO A 229 3.07 16.75 0.75
C PRO A 229 3.89 18.01 0.98
N VAL A 230 3.41 19.18 0.53
CA VAL A 230 4.08 20.47 0.69
C VAL A 230 3.73 21.07 2.05
N ASN A 231 2.44 21.16 2.35
CA ASN A 231 1.94 21.80 3.57
C ASN A 231 1.89 20.84 4.77
N ASN A 232 2.13 19.54 4.56
CA ASN A 232 2.08 18.50 5.59
C ASN A 232 0.74 18.47 6.34
N LYS A 233 -0.36 18.50 5.59
CA LYS A 233 -1.73 18.55 6.14
C LYS A 233 -2.65 17.57 5.44
N VAL A 234 -3.57 16.96 6.19
CA VAL A 234 -4.71 16.25 5.60
C VAL A 234 -5.63 17.26 4.92
N VAL A 235 -5.87 17.07 3.64
CA VAL A 235 -6.74 17.93 2.82
C VAL A 235 -8.08 17.28 2.51
N SER A 236 -8.21 15.98 2.68
CA SER A 236 -9.48 15.24 2.55
C SER A 236 -9.43 13.94 3.34
N THR A 237 -10.57 13.54 3.89
CA THR A 237 -10.80 12.20 4.47
C THR A 237 -11.99 11.58 3.76
N ILE A 238 -11.77 10.43 3.14
CA ILE A 238 -12.70 9.76 2.21
C ILE A 238 -13.15 8.46 2.84
N ALA A 239 -14.45 8.30 3.05
CA ALA A 239 -15.01 7.03 3.50
C ALA A 239 -14.88 5.98 2.38
N VAL A 240 -14.38 4.78 2.71
CA VAL A 240 -14.24 3.65 1.79
C VAL A 240 -14.83 2.36 2.38
N GLU A 241 -15.26 2.40 3.65
CA GLU A 241 -15.77 1.26 4.42
C GLU A 241 -14.82 0.06 4.49
N ALA A 242 -13.52 0.29 4.28
CA ALA A 242 -12.49 -0.74 4.32
C ALA A 242 -12.03 -0.96 5.77
N VAL A 243 -12.90 -1.51 6.60
CA VAL A 243 -12.63 -1.77 8.01
C VAL A 243 -11.97 -3.13 8.22
N GLY A 244 -11.10 -3.22 9.21
CA GLY A 244 -10.43 -4.45 9.64
C GLY A 244 -9.01 -4.59 9.12
N SER A 245 -8.35 -5.68 9.52
CA SER A 245 -6.95 -5.96 9.17
C SER A 245 -6.80 -6.54 7.76
N GLY A 246 -5.66 -6.28 7.16
CA GLY A 246 -5.31 -6.75 5.81
C GLY A 246 -5.78 -5.79 4.72
N GLY A 247 -5.07 -5.79 3.62
CA GLY A 247 -5.33 -4.91 2.48
C GLY A 247 -4.08 -4.19 2.00
N ASP A 248 -4.29 -3.20 1.15
CA ASP A 248 -3.21 -2.39 0.55
C ASP A 248 -3.80 -1.16 -0.14
N ILE A 249 -2.95 -0.23 -0.56
CA ILE A 249 -3.34 0.96 -1.29
C ILE A 249 -2.31 1.29 -2.39
N ALA A 250 -2.78 1.60 -3.59
CA ALA A 250 -1.93 2.01 -4.70
C ALA A 250 -2.55 3.18 -5.47
N THR A 251 -1.74 3.87 -6.25
CA THR A 251 -2.19 4.97 -7.11
C THR A 251 -1.80 4.73 -8.56
N SER A 252 -2.62 5.23 -9.48
CA SER A 252 -2.21 5.67 -10.81
C SER A 252 -2.10 7.20 -10.85
N ASP A 253 -2.00 7.77 -12.03
CA ASP A 253 -1.92 9.23 -12.18
C ASP A 253 -3.17 9.96 -11.67
N THR A 254 -4.34 9.32 -11.77
CA THR A 254 -5.64 9.96 -11.50
C THR A 254 -6.51 9.24 -10.48
N LYS A 255 -6.16 8.00 -10.12
CA LYS A 255 -6.99 7.15 -9.25
C LYS A 255 -6.21 6.60 -8.07
N VAL A 256 -6.94 6.27 -7.00
CA VAL A 256 -6.44 5.56 -5.83
C VAL A 256 -7.21 4.26 -5.67
N TYR A 257 -6.50 3.16 -5.57
CA TYR A 257 -7.03 1.81 -5.46
C TYR A 257 -6.84 1.32 -4.03
N VAL A 258 -7.93 1.03 -3.37
CA VAL A 258 -7.96 0.55 -1.98
C VAL A 258 -8.37 -0.90 -1.96
N ARG A 259 -7.42 -1.79 -1.72
CA ARG A 259 -7.64 -3.21 -1.52
C ARG A 259 -8.02 -3.45 -0.06
N ALA A 260 -9.11 -4.15 0.17
CA ALA A 260 -9.58 -4.52 1.50
C ALA A 260 -10.26 -5.88 1.47
N LYS A 261 -10.69 -6.39 2.63
CA LYS A 261 -11.44 -7.65 2.70
C LYS A 261 -12.84 -7.50 2.14
N SER A 262 -13.49 -6.38 2.43
CA SER A 262 -14.84 -6.05 1.96
C SER A 262 -15.02 -4.52 1.92
N PRO A 263 -15.36 -3.95 0.76
CA PRO A 263 -15.35 -4.57 -0.57
C PRO A 263 -13.94 -4.99 -0.98
N LEU A 264 -13.83 -5.88 -1.98
CA LEU A 264 -12.53 -6.35 -2.47
C LEU A 264 -11.62 -5.21 -2.91
N LEU A 265 -12.16 -4.28 -3.68
CA LEU A 265 -11.46 -3.11 -4.17
C LEU A 265 -12.41 -1.92 -4.26
N SER A 266 -11.99 -0.79 -3.73
CA SER A 266 -12.63 0.51 -3.95
C SER A 266 -11.69 1.41 -4.77
N VAL A 267 -12.24 2.11 -5.75
CA VAL A 267 -11.49 3.05 -6.59
C VAL A 267 -11.93 4.47 -6.28
N ILE A 268 -10.99 5.32 -5.89
CA ILE A 268 -11.23 6.73 -5.61
C ILE A 268 -10.73 7.54 -6.81
N ASP A 269 -11.53 8.45 -7.30
CA ASP A 269 -11.09 9.51 -8.20
C ASP A 269 -10.33 10.57 -7.39
N ALA A 270 -9.04 10.76 -7.69
CA ALA A 270 -8.14 11.61 -6.91
C ALA A 270 -8.46 13.11 -7.05
N SER A 271 -9.17 13.52 -8.11
CA SER A 271 -9.55 14.91 -8.35
C SER A 271 -10.80 15.31 -7.57
N THR A 272 -11.79 14.40 -7.52
CA THR A 272 -13.07 14.64 -6.86
C THR A 272 -13.10 14.17 -5.39
N ASN A 273 -12.12 13.35 -4.99
CA ASN A 273 -12.06 12.70 -3.67
C ASN A 273 -13.30 11.82 -3.37
N LYS A 274 -13.83 11.15 -4.39
CA LYS A 274 -15.02 10.29 -4.28
C LYS A 274 -14.71 8.87 -4.72
N VAL A 275 -15.33 7.89 -4.06
CA VAL A 275 -15.33 6.51 -4.54
C VAL A 275 -16.15 6.44 -5.82
N SER A 276 -15.51 6.04 -6.92
CA SER A 276 -16.10 5.98 -8.26
C SER A 276 -16.57 4.57 -8.63
N VAL A 277 -15.87 3.54 -8.13
CA VAL A 277 -16.18 2.12 -8.41
C VAL A 277 -15.86 1.28 -7.18
N ARG A 278 -16.64 0.21 -6.98
CA ARG A 278 -16.39 -0.84 -5.99
C ARG A 278 -16.49 -2.22 -6.63
N TYR A 279 -15.66 -3.15 -6.21
CA TYR A 279 -15.64 -4.51 -6.73
C TYR A 279 -15.89 -5.54 -5.62
N ARG A 280 -16.59 -6.62 -6.00
CA ARG A 280 -16.86 -7.81 -5.17
C ARG A 280 -16.46 -9.10 -5.92
N PRO A 281 -16.39 -10.28 -5.31
CA PRO A 281 -16.75 -10.61 -3.94
C PRO A 281 -15.77 -10.06 -2.92
N SER A 282 -16.15 -10.10 -1.65
CA SER A 282 -15.22 -9.96 -0.52
C SER A 282 -14.24 -11.14 -0.51
N SER A 283 -13.02 -10.89 -0.03
CA SER A 283 -11.94 -11.87 0.03
C SER A 283 -11.04 -11.53 1.20
N GLY A 284 -10.17 -12.43 1.59
CA GLY A 284 -9.15 -12.20 2.59
C GLY A 284 -8.18 -11.07 2.23
N SER A 285 -7.05 -11.00 2.91
CA SER A 285 -6.03 -9.98 2.64
C SER A 285 -5.33 -10.20 1.30
N GLY A 286 -4.62 -9.18 0.84
CA GLY A 286 -3.81 -9.17 -0.36
C GLY A 286 -3.40 -7.74 -0.71
N ALA A 287 -2.67 -7.59 -1.79
CA ALA A 287 -2.11 -6.33 -2.25
C ALA A 287 -2.78 -5.81 -3.54
N VAL A 288 -2.48 -4.56 -3.87
CA VAL A 288 -2.83 -3.95 -5.16
C VAL A 288 -1.64 -3.14 -5.70
N ARG A 289 -1.36 -3.27 -7.00
CA ARG A 289 -0.40 -2.42 -7.71
C ARG A 289 -0.93 -2.07 -9.09
N VAL A 290 -0.49 -0.91 -9.57
CA VAL A 290 -0.81 -0.44 -10.92
C VAL A 290 0.46 -0.45 -11.74
N GLU A 291 0.40 -1.04 -12.93
CA GLU A 291 1.53 -1.12 -13.85
C GLU A 291 1.02 -1.18 -15.30
N ASN A 292 1.53 -0.30 -16.15
CA ASN A 292 1.21 -0.25 -17.59
C ASN A 292 -0.29 -0.30 -17.91
N GLY A 293 -1.10 0.51 -17.21
CA GLY A 293 -2.55 0.56 -17.38
C GLY A 293 -3.29 -0.70 -16.91
N LYS A 294 -2.64 -1.54 -16.09
CA LYS A 294 -3.23 -2.71 -15.45
C LYS A 294 -3.21 -2.57 -13.95
N VAL A 295 -4.30 -2.99 -13.33
CA VAL A 295 -4.44 -3.06 -11.87
C VAL A 295 -4.36 -4.52 -11.46
N TRP A 296 -3.29 -4.87 -10.77
CA TRP A 296 -3.00 -6.20 -10.27
C TRP A 296 -3.46 -6.30 -8.81
N ILE A 297 -4.20 -7.34 -8.49
CA ILE A 297 -4.81 -7.52 -7.17
C ILE A 297 -4.60 -8.95 -6.72
N THR A 298 -4.02 -9.16 -5.55
CA THR A 298 -3.87 -10.50 -4.94
C THR A 298 -4.96 -10.78 -3.91
N ALA A 299 -5.22 -12.07 -3.70
CA ALA A 299 -6.00 -12.58 -2.57
C ALA A 299 -5.43 -13.95 -2.18
N HIS A 300 -4.65 -13.96 -1.11
CA HIS A 300 -3.94 -15.14 -0.65
C HIS A 300 -4.85 -16.26 -0.15
N ASP A 301 -6.01 -15.93 0.44
CA ASP A 301 -6.98 -16.89 0.99
C ASP A 301 -7.68 -17.74 -0.08
N ILE A 302 -7.71 -17.27 -1.31
CA ILE A 302 -8.31 -17.95 -2.46
C ILE A 302 -7.32 -18.17 -3.61
N ASN A 303 -6.03 -17.94 -3.35
CA ASN A 303 -4.92 -18.23 -4.26
C ASN A 303 -5.12 -17.60 -5.65
N THR A 304 -5.46 -16.31 -5.67
CA THR A 304 -5.90 -15.66 -6.90
C THR A 304 -5.21 -14.32 -7.12
N ILE A 305 -4.88 -14.06 -8.37
CA ILE A 305 -4.53 -12.74 -8.88
C ILE A 305 -5.62 -12.33 -9.87
N TRP A 306 -6.16 -11.13 -9.70
CA TRP A 306 -7.00 -10.46 -10.70
C TRP A 306 -6.24 -9.36 -11.40
N ILE A 307 -6.49 -9.18 -12.67
CA ILE A 307 -5.91 -8.11 -13.48
C ILE A 307 -7.04 -7.36 -14.16
N LEU A 308 -7.20 -6.09 -13.81
CA LEU A 308 -8.16 -5.17 -14.42
C LEU A 308 -7.45 -4.24 -15.40
N ASN A 309 -8.17 -3.74 -16.39
CA ASN A 309 -7.75 -2.53 -17.10
C ASN A 309 -8.02 -1.30 -16.20
N GLU A 310 -7.09 -0.35 -16.24
CA GLU A 310 -7.22 0.92 -15.53
C GLU A 310 -8.40 1.78 -16.01
#